data_baa8cc060ac17cf3ca6c42bf197d1b82
#
_entry.id   baa8cc060ac17cf3ca6c42bf197d1b82
#
_cell.length_a   1.000
_cell.length_b   1.000
_cell.length_c   1.000
_cell.angle_alpha   90.00
_cell.angle_beta   90.00
_cell.angle_gamma   90.00
#
_symmetry.space_group_name_H-M   'P 1'
#
loop_
_entity.id
_entity.type
_entity.pdbx_description
1 polymer ?
#
loop_
_entity_poly.entity_id
_entity_poly.type
_entity_poly.pdbx_seq_one_letter_code
_entity_poly.pdbx_strand_id
1 'polypeptide(L)'
;MEQIYFGQRIAALRKGRGMTQEALAQQLGITNQAVSKWESDQCCPDIMQLPALADIFEISLDALFGRAFPALPENPPQEPVTVISELPWEDNDDLHAVCFIGHQLVRYQDIPSLGGKRERFSYSFSCLGFDKSSQRGNEPVQLHFSGNVGNIYSDYAVYCAESDIGGNVQAGDGVICTNVSGEVRAGDGVTCVSVQGNVIAGDSVSCTGSIGGNAQAGDDIRCEGMIGGSASAGGDLDCGGDIGGRVQAGGDVECRGSIQGDLRCDGDVSCGGDIGGSLTCSGDVECRGSIQSDLRADGDVSCAGNITGNVSAGGDLECTGSISGNASAGGDISANQIQGSASAKGDIHMS
;
A
#
# COMPACT_ATOMS: atom_id res chain seq x y z
N MET A 1 31.87 26.06 -20.07
CA MET A 1 32.26 25.25 -18.90
C MET A 1 33.56 25.80 -18.39
N GLU A 2 33.52 26.49 -17.24
CA GLU A 2 34.77 26.95 -16.60
C GLU A 2 35.53 25.72 -16.11
N GLN A 3 36.79 25.66 -16.48
CA GLN A 3 37.68 24.58 -16.08
C GLN A 3 38.05 24.78 -14.61
N ILE A 4 37.50 23.93 -13.73
CA ILE A 4 37.78 24.00 -12.28
C ILE A 4 39.14 23.37 -12.04
N TYR A 5 40.19 24.20 -11.75
CA TYR A 5 41.50 23.76 -11.32
C TYR A 5 41.43 23.38 -9.81
N PHE A 6 41.17 22.10 -9.54
CA PHE A 6 40.91 21.61 -8.19
C PHE A 6 42.11 21.79 -7.25
N GLY A 7 43.31 21.60 -7.74
CA GLY A 7 44.55 21.81 -6.95
C GLY A 7 44.75 23.26 -6.53
N GLN A 8 44.49 24.20 -7.44
CA GLN A 8 44.57 25.64 -7.11
C GLN A 8 43.57 26.02 -6.03
N ARG A 9 42.40 25.37 -6.01
CA ARG A 9 41.42 25.59 -5.00
C ARG A 9 41.82 25.07 -3.62
N ILE A 10 42.38 23.85 -3.56
CA ILE A 10 42.98 23.32 -2.31
C ILE A 10 44.07 24.29 -1.80
N ALA A 11 44.93 24.79 -2.68
CA ALA A 11 45.98 25.76 -2.32
C ALA A 11 45.38 27.06 -1.76
N ALA A 12 44.31 27.57 -2.37
CA ALA A 12 43.65 28.80 -1.91
C ALA A 12 42.98 28.59 -0.53
N LEU A 13 42.24 27.49 -0.34
CA LEU A 13 41.60 27.15 0.94
C LEU A 13 42.63 26.97 2.06
N ARG A 14 43.70 26.24 1.82
CA ARG A 14 44.81 26.07 2.76
C ARG A 14 45.44 27.42 3.18
N LYS A 15 45.79 28.26 2.17
CA LYS A 15 46.39 29.57 2.40
C LYS A 15 45.41 30.51 3.16
N GLY A 16 44.11 30.45 2.83
CA GLY A 16 43.08 31.21 3.53
C GLY A 16 42.99 30.89 5.03
N ARG A 17 43.39 29.67 5.41
CA ARG A 17 43.51 29.22 6.81
C ARG A 17 44.90 29.39 7.42
N GLY A 18 45.81 30.02 6.71
CA GLY A 18 47.21 30.24 7.19
C GLY A 18 48.02 28.94 7.35
N MET A 19 47.60 27.85 6.74
CA MET A 19 48.28 26.55 6.86
C MET A 19 49.44 26.40 5.88
N THR A 20 50.51 25.71 6.28
CA THR A 20 51.55 25.25 5.38
C THR A 20 51.12 23.93 4.70
N GLN A 21 51.74 23.56 3.56
CA GLN A 21 51.52 22.25 2.92
C GLN A 21 51.84 21.09 3.87
N GLU A 22 52.86 21.25 4.69
CA GLU A 22 53.29 20.28 5.72
C GLU A 22 52.21 20.12 6.82
N ALA A 23 51.63 21.21 7.27
CA ALA A 23 50.54 21.18 8.27
C ALA A 23 49.29 20.48 7.75
N LEU A 24 48.91 20.75 6.48
CA LEU A 24 47.78 20.05 5.85
C LEU A 24 48.08 18.56 5.67
N ALA A 25 49.31 18.21 5.23
CA ALA A 25 49.74 16.83 5.06
C ALA A 25 49.69 16.06 6.38
N GLN A 26 50.16 16.68 7.46
CA GLN A 26 50.11 16.09 8.81
C GLN A 26 48.69 15.81 9.28
N GLN A 27 47.74 16.73 9.08
CA GLN A 27 46.34 16.52 9.45
C GLN A 27 45.67 15.42 8.65
N LEU A 28 46.06 15.24 7.39
CA LEU A 28 45.53 14.21 6.50
C LEU A 28 46.23 12.86 6.63
N GLY A 29 47.34 12.77 7.40
CA GLY A 29 48.15 11.56 7.52
C GLY A 29 48.86 11.16 6.24
N ILE A 30 49.24 12.14 5.38
CA ILE A 30 49.87 11.92 4.09
C ILE A 30 51.25 12.67 4.01
N THR A 31 51.95 12.55 2.91
CA THR A 31 53.21 13.25 2.71
C THR A 31 53.01 14.67 2.18
N ASN A 32 53.88 15.60 2.56
CA ASN A 32 53.92 16.97 2.01
C ASN A 32 54.01 16.96 0.46
N GLN A 33 54.75 15.99 -0.12
CA GLN A 33 54.84 15.82 -1.56
C GLN A 33 53.48 15.51 -2.22
N ALA A 34 52.61 14.76 -1.55
CA ALA A 34 51.27 14.48 -2.05
C ALA A 34 50.44 15.78 -2.13
N VAL A 35 50.42 16.59 -1.07
CA VAL A 35 49.73 17.90 -1.06
C VAL A 35 50.30 18.82 -2.15
N SER A 36 51.61 18.87 -2.31
CA SER A 36 52.26 19.67 -3.37
C SER A 36 51.83 19.24 -4.78
N LYS A 37 51.73 17.92 -5.04
CA LYS A 37 51.27 17.40 -6.32
C LYS A 37 49.79 17.72 -6.57
N TRP A 38 48.94 17.66 -5.53
CA TRP A 38 47.55 18.07 -5.64
C TRP A 38 47.43 19.56 -5.99
N GLU A 39 48.11 20.44 -5.26
CA GLU A 39 48.10 21.88 -5.49
C GLU A 39 48.65 22.33 -6.83
N SER A 40 49.53 21.50 -7.47
CA SER A 40 50.04 21.72 -8.82
C SER A 40 49.27 21.00 -9.91
N ASP A 41 48.09 20.42 -9.57
CA ASP A 41 47.24 19.66 -10.50
C ASP A 41 47.95 18.47 -11.19
N GLN A 42 49.04 17.95 -10.58
CA GLN A 42 49.73 16.76 -11.09
C GLN A 42 49.01 15.45 -10.75
N CYS A 43 48.24 15.43 -9.69
CA CYS A 43 47.32 14.34 -9.32
C CYS A 43 46.18 14.86 -8.47
N CYS A 44 45.07 14.13 -8.42
CA CYS A 44 43.96 14.45 -7.52
C CYS A 44 44.12 13.70 -6.20
N PRO A 45 43.51 14.23 -5.09
CA PRO A 45 43.30 13.46 -3.87
C PRO A 45 42.51 12.19 -4.13
N ASP A 46 42.76 11.17 -3.34
CA ASP A 46 41.88 10.01 -3.29
C ASP A 46 40.49 10.41 -2.83
N ILE A 47 39.47 9.76 -3.37
CA ILE A 47 38.07 10.03 -3.03
C ILE A 47 37.81 9.91 -1.52
N MET A 48 38.55 9.03 -0.83
CA MET A 48 38.47 8.84 0.61
C MET A 48 39.11 9.99 1.42
N GLN A 49 39.91 10.84 0.78
CA GLN A 49 40.54 12.04 1.40
C GLN A 49 39.63 13.28 1.28
N LEU A 50 38.63 13.25 0.39
CA LEU A 50 37.77 14.42 0.14
C LEU A 50 36.93 14.82 1.36
N PRO A 51 36.32 13.91 2.14
CA PRO A 51 35.62 14.27 3.36
C PRO A 51 36.54 14.93 4.39
N ALA A 52 37.73 14.37 4.61
CA ALA A 52 38.72 14.92 5.54
C ALA A 52 39.20 16.33 5.12
N LEU A 53 39.36 16.56 3.80
CA LEU A 53 39.67 17.91 3.27
C LEU A 53 38.51 18.89 3.53
N ALA A 54 37.28 18.46 3.33
CA ALA A 54 36.10 19.29 3.57
C ALA A 54 35.99 19.67 5.07
N ASP A 55 36.23 18.69 5.96
CA ASP A 55 36.22 18.90 7.40
C ASP A 55 37.35 19.85 7.85
N ILE A 56 38.58 19.66 7.37
CA ILE A 56 39.72 20.53 7.69
C ILE A 56 39.46 21.97 7.24
N PHE A 57 38.82 22.12 6.07
CA PHE A 57 38.49 23.44 5.54
C PHE A 57 37.13 23.95 6.03
N GLU A 58 36.39 23.22 6.87
CA GLU A 58 35.04 23.54 7.38
C GLU A 58 34.10 24.00 6.27
N ILE A 59 34.07 23.28 5.17
CA ILE A 59 33.23 23.56 4.01
C ILE A 59 32.54 22.27 3.55
N SER A 60 31.45 22.40 2.79
CA SER A 60 30.83 21.25 2.17
C SER A 60 31.69 20.67 1.02
N LEU A 61 31.49 19.41 0.67
CA LEU A 61 32.12 18.78 -0.51
C LEU A 61 31.82 19.57 -1.80
N ASP A 62 30.59 20.07 -1.96
CA ASP A 62 30.21 20.89 -3.11
C ASP A 62 31.03 22.20 -3.15
N ALA A 63 31.21 22.82 -1.98
CA ALA A 63 32.05 24.01 -1.85
C ALA A 63 33.52 23.68 -2.13
N LEU A 64 34.01 22.50 -1.78
CA LEU A 64 35.35 22.04 -2.11
C LEU A 64 35.55 21.94 -3.63
N PHE A 65 34.53 21.50 -4.37
CA PHE A 65 34.53 21.41 -5.84
C PHE A 65 34.19 22.73 -6.55
N GLY A 66 34.04 23.82 -5.82
CA GLY A 66 33.75 25.12 -6.43
C GLY A 66 32.30 25.34 -6.85
N ARG A 67 31.42 24.44 -6.48
CA ARG A 67 29.98 24.65 -6.60
C ARG A 67 29.55 25.51 -5.43
N ALA A 68 29.61 26.85 -5.59
CA ALA A 68 29.01 27.74 -4.63
C ALA A 68 27.50 27.65 -4.81
N PHE A 69 26.80 27.00 -3.90
CA PHE A 69 25.45 27.45 -3.61
C PHE A 69 25.59 28.90 -3.12
N PRO A 70 24.74 29.84 -3.55
CA PRO A 70 24.71 31.15 -2.93
C PRO A 70 24.62 30.91 -1.43
N ALA A 71 25.57 31.42 -0.68
CA ALA A 71 25.53 31.37 0.79
C ALA A 71 24.15 31.87 1.19
N LEU A 72 23.40 31.05 1.91
CA LEU A 72 22.22 31.53 2.61
C LEU A 72 22.72 32.74 3.39
N PRO A 73 22.09 33.93 3.25
CA PRO A 73 22.50 35.13 4.00
C PRO A 73 22.60 34.76 5.47
N GLU A 74 23.73 35.06 6.10
CA GLU A 74 24.02 34.74 7.51
C GLU A 74 23.00 35.29 8.50
N ASN A 75 22.10 36.11 8.05
CA ASN A 75 20.82 36.44 8.67
C ASN A 75 19.86 36.84 7.54
N PRO A 76 18.96 35.94 7.07
CA PRO A 76 17.80 36.46 6.40
C PRO A 76 17.10 37.43 7.35
N PRO A 77 16.55 38.55 6.86
CA PRO A 77 15.73 39.41 7.70
C PRO A 77 14.70 38.47 8.36
N GLN A 78 14.72 38.43 9.69
CA GLN A 78 13.74 37.70 10.48
C GLN A 78 12.40 38.40 10.23
N GLU A 79 11.74 38.04 9.12
CA GLU A 79 10.31 38.26 9.10
C GLU A 79 9.73 37.47 10.28
N PRO A 80 8.77 38.02 11.01
CA PRO A 80 8.23 37.34 12.17
C PRO A 80 7.78 35.96 11.75
N VAL A 81 8.47 34.95 12.25
CA VAL A 81 8.05 33.56 12.10
C VAL A 81 6.65 33.52 12.69
N THR A 82 5.64 33.34 11.85
CA THR A 82 4.29 33.12 12.34
C THR A 82 4.34 31.77 13.03
N VAL A 83 4.55 31.82 14.35
CA VAL A 83 4.46 30.63 15.18
C VAL A 83 3.01 30.19 15.11
N ILE A 84 2.74 29.08 14.45
CA ILE A 84 1.44 28.44 14.48
C ILE A 84 1.30 27.89 15.91
N SER A 85 0.63 28.66 16.77
CA SER A 85 0.47 28.31 18.18
C SER A 85 -0.59 27.24 18.43
N GLU A 86 -1.43 26.97 17.44
CA GLU A 86 -2.48 25.96 17.52
C GLU A 86 -2.51 25.19 16.19
N LEU A 87 -2.08 23.94 16.22
CA LEU A 87 -2.23 23.01 15.11
C LEU A 87 -3.68 22.47 15.13
N PRO A 88 -4.28 22.15 13.98
CA PRO A 88 -5.65 21.63 13.91
C PRO A 88 -5.81 20.19 14.41
N TRP A 89 -4.78 19.61 14.98
CA TRP A 89 -4.76 18.25 15.57
C TRP A 89 -4.10 18.30 16.95
N GLU A 90 -4.39 17.27 17.75
CA GLU A 90 -3.78 17.08 19.07
C GLU A 90 -2.32 16.63 18.92
N ASP A 91 -1.49 16.94 19.95
CA ASP A 91 -0.11 16.46 20.02
C ASP A 91 -0.11 14.93 20.25
N ASN A 92 0.28 14.20 19.23
CA ASN A 92 0.33 12.74 19.20
C ASN A 92 1.52 12.26 18.35
N ASP A 93 1.74 10.95 18.28
CA ASP A 93 2.80 10.33 17.47
C ASP A 93 2.39 10.12 16.00
N ASP A 94 1.24 10.66 15.56
CA ASP A 94 0.77 10.53 14.20
C ASP A 94 1.53 11.45 13.25
N LEU A 95 1.66 11.03 11.98
CA LEU A 95 2.22 11.85 10.94
C LEU A 95 1.17 12.84 10.42
N HIS A 96 1.48 14.12 10.52
CA HIS A 96 0.66 15.20 10.00
C HIS A 96 1.39 15.91 8.86
N ALA A 97 0.77 16.03 7.69
CA ALA A 97 1.29 16.78 6.56
C ALA A 97 0.59 18.14 6.46
N VAL A 98 1.38 19.21 6.34
CA VAL A 98 0.90 20.58 6.21
C VAL A 98 1.35 21.15 4.88
N CYS A 99 0.41 21.67 4.10
CA CYS A 99 0.68 22.25 2.80
C CYS A 99 0.71 23.78 2.86
N PHE A 100 1.73 24.36 2.22
CA PHE A 100 1.85 25.81 2.08
C PHE A 100 1.91 26.19 0.59
N ILE A 101 1.29 27.31 0.22
CA ILE A 101 1.54 27.98 -1.06
C ILE A 101 2.33 29.27 -0.74
N GLY A 102 3.61 29.29 -1.07
CA GLY A 102 4.52 30.35 -0.63
C GLY A 102 4.63 30.36 0.90
N HIS A 103 4.19 31.44 1.55
CA HIS A 103 4.16 31.58 3.01
C HIS A 103 2.77 31.39 3.62
N GLN A 104 1.76 31.06 2.82
CA GLN A 104 0.38 30.88 3.27
C GLN A 104 0.10 29.39 3.51
N LEU A 105 -0.34 29.07 4.72
CA LEU A 105 -0.85 27.76 5.07
C LEU A 105 -2.15 27.53 4.30
N VAL A 106 -2.19 26.50 3.47
CA VAL A 106 -3.39 26.05 2.77
C VAL A 106 -4.14 25.12 3.71
N ARG A 107 -5.22 25.59 4.31
CA ARG A 107 -6.17 24.74 5.01
C ARG A 107 -7.20 24.26 3.99
N TYR A 108 -7.59 23.00 4.08
CA TYR A 108 -8.63 22.42 3.24
C TYR A 108 -9.95 23.23 3.26
N GLN A 109 -10.27 23.87 4.40
CA GLN A 109 -11.47 24.70 4.55
C GLN A 109 -11.35 26.11 3.98
N ASP A 110 -10.15 26.58 3.70
CA ASP A 110 -9.87 27.96 3.25
C ASP A 110 -9.62 28.05 1.74
N ILE A 111 -9.72 26.95 0.99
CA ILE A 111 -9.67 26.98 -0.46
C ILE A 111 -11.04 27.47 -0.95
N PRO A 112 -11.17 28.74 -1.41
CA PRO A 112 -12.43 29.19 -2.00
C PRO A 112 -12.75 28.24 -3.15
N SER A 113 -13.97 27.74 -3.19
CA SER A 113 -14.46 26.95 -4.31
C SER A 113 -14.44 27.84 -5.56
N LEU A 114 -13.33 27.83 -6.30
CA LEU A 114 -13.23 28.42 -7.62
C LEU A 114 -14.16 27.64 -8.54
N GLY A 115 -15.43 28.07 -8.57
CA GLY A 115 -16.36 27.75 -9.64
C GLY A 115 -16.64 26.27 -9.88
N GLY A 116 -16.99 25.49 -8.87
CA GLY A 116 -17.67 24.18 -9.04
C GLY A 116 -16.85 23.07 -9.70
N LYS A 117 -15.56 23.24 -9.94
CA LYS A 117 -14.62 22.18 -10.32
C LYS A 117 -13.61 22.02 -9.19
N ARG A 118 -13.53 20.83 -8.62
CA ARG A 118 -12.44 20.43 -7.72
C ARG A 118 -11.15 20.49 -8.54
N GLU A 119 -10.41 21.57 -8.44
CA GLU A 119 -9.02 21.61 -8.91
C GLU A 119 -8.21 20.86 -7.87
N ARG A 120 -7.77 19.66 -8.23
CA ARG A 120 -6.83 18.89 -7.44
C ARG A 120 -5.46 19.53 -7.57
N PHE A 121 -4.93 20.05 -6.47
CA PHE A 121 -3.55 20.50 -6.42
C PHE A 121 -2.66 19.30 -6.15
N SER A 122 -1.70 19.04 -7.02
CA SER A 122 -0.69 18.04 -6.76
C SER A 122 0.65 18.70 -6.47
N TYR A 123 1.26 18.29 -5.38
CA TYR A 123 2.61 18.71 -5.02
C TYR A 123 3.48 17.48 -4.87
N SER A 124 4.64 17.48 -5.54
CA SER A 124 5.67 16.49 -5.30
C SER A 124 6.64 17.05 -4.26
N PHE A 125 6.76 16.41 -3.11
CA PHE A 125 7.81 16.68 -2.15
C PHE A 125 8.95 15.70 -2.39
N SER A 126 10.06 16.19 -2.91
CA SER A 126 11.32 15.46 -2.87
C SER A 126 12.09 15.98 -1.64
N CYS A 127 12.72 15.10 -0.87
CA CYS A 127 13.58 15.47 0.28
C CYS A 127 14.74 16.38 -0.09
N LEU A 128 14.93 16.74 -1.35
CA LEU A 128 16.04 17.51 -1.90
C LEU A 128 15.64 18.79 -2.63
N GLY A 129 14.38 19.26 -2.58
CA GLY A 129 14.03 20.55 -3.16
C GLY A 129 12.59 20.66 -3.65
N PHE A 130 12.01 21.85 -3.45
CA PHE A 130 10.73 22.22 -4.02
C PHE A 130 10.89 22.46 -5.52
N ASP A 131 10.22 21.71 -6.37
CA ASP A 131 10.08 22.05 -7.77
C ASP A 131 8.72 22.74 -8.02
N LYS A 132 8.80 24.03 -8.40
CA LYS A 132 7.63 24.86 -8.73
C LYS A 132 7.07 24.63 -10.15
N SER A 133 7.60 23.66 -10.90
CA SER A 133 7.39 23.62 -12.36
C SER A 133 6.14 22.93 -12.85
N SER A 134 5.34 22.29 -12.03
CA SER A 134 4.16 21.55 -12.48
C SER A 134 2.84 22.21 -12.10
N GLN A 135 2.52 23.35 -12.71
CA GLN A 135 1.13 23.79 -12.85
C GLN A 135 0.40 22.98 -13.93
N ARG A 136 0.36 21.67 -13.82
CA ARG A 136 -0.54 20.83 -14.62
C ARG A 136 -1.29 19.92 -13.68
N GLY A 137 -2.59 20.18 -13.58
CA GLY A 137 -3.51 19.55 -12.68
C GLY A 137 -3.49 18.02 -12.75
N ASN A 138 -3.84 17.41 -11.63
CA ASN A 138 -4.10 15.99 -11.39
C ASN A 138 -2.93 15.06 -11.06
N GLU A 139 -1.77 15.53 -10.61
CA GLU A 139 -0.81 14.58 -10.03
C GLU A 139 -1.00 14.52 -8.50
N PRO A 140 -1.04 13.31 -7.91
CA PRO A 140 -1.21 13.16 -6.46
C PRO A 140 0.00 13.71 -5.70
N VAL A 141 -0.23 14.22 -4.51
CA VAL A 141 0.86 14.55 -3.58
C VAL A 141 1.57 13.25 -3.23
N GLN A 142 2.86 13.15 -3.57
CA GLN A 142 3.69 11.99 -3.23
C GLN A 142 4.54 12.36 -2.01
N LEU A 143 4.32 11.65 -0.92
CA LEU A 143 5.15 11.75 0.28
C LEU A 143 6.06 10.52 0.31
N HIS A 144 7.38 10.74 0.24
CA HIS A 144 8.37 9.68 0.37
C HIS A 144 8.91 9.67 1.80
N PHE A 145 8.69 8.58 2.50
CA PHE A 145 9.19 8.37 3.86
C PHE A 145 10.28 7.32 3.87
N SER A 146 11.34 7.56 4.63
CA SER A 146 12.34 6.57 4.98
C SER A 146 12.29 6.34 6.49
N GLY A 147 11.79 5.17 6.93
CA GLY A 147 11.68 4.80 8.33
C GLY A 147 10.28 4.30 8.70
N ASN A 148 10.08 3.99 9.97
CA ASN A 148 8.77 3.56 10.47
C ASN A 148 7.82 4.77 10.50
N VAL A 149 6.74 4.65 9.77
CA VAL A 149 5.65 5.61 9.77
C VAL A 149 4.56 5.08 10.71
N GLY A 150 4.03 5.94 11.58
CA GLY A 150 2.89 5.61 12.43
C GLY A 150 1.58 5.61 11.63
N ASN A 151 0.58 6.40 12.07
CA ASN A 151 -0.65 6.57 11.32
C ASN A 151 -0.47 7.56 10.16
N ILE A 152 -1.22 7.36 9.08
CA ILE A 152 -1.29 8.28 7.94
C ILE A 152 -2.75 8.70 7.74
N TYR A 153 -3.01 10.01 7.76
CA TYR A 153 -4.30 10.61 7.45
C TYR A 153 -4.15 11.58 6.29
N SER A 154 -4.94 11.39 5.24
CA SER A 154 -4.89 12.21 4.03
C SER A 154 -6.29 12.36 3.44
N ASP A 155 -6.64 13.57 2.99
CA ASP A 155 -7.83 13.78 2.17
C ASP A 155 -7.61 13.36 0.70
N TYR A 156 -6.39 12.99 0.34
CA TYR A 156 -5.96 12.60 -1.00
C TYR A 156 -5.45 11.16 -1.00
N ALA A 157 -4.94 10.71 -2.16
CA ALA A 157 -4.31 9.40 -2.29
C ALA A 157 -3.04 9.29 -1.43
N VAL A 158 -2.79 8.10 -0.91
CA VAL A 158 -1.58 7.74 -0.17
C VAL A 158 -0.75 6.77 -0.99
N TYR A 159 0.50 7.11 -1.24
CA TYR A 159 1.48 6.24 -1.88
C TYR A 159 2.67 6.02 -0.94
N CYS A 160 2.80 4.83 -0.39
CA CYS A 160 3.86 4.44 0.54
C CYS A 160 4.40 3.05 0.15
N ALA A 161 5.19 2.99 -0.94
CA ALA A 161 5.67 1.72 -1.50
C ALA A 161 7.04 1.27 -0.98
N GLU A 162 7.76 2.12 -0.22
CA GLU A 162 9.14 1.84 0.21
C GLU A 162 9.28 1.56 1.70
N SER A 163 8.22 1.76 2.48
CA SER A 163 8.24 1.60 3.95
C SER A 163 6.97 0.94 4.46
N ASP A 164 7.11 0.17 5.54
CA ASP A 164 5.97 -0.37 6.26
C ASP A 164 5.33 0.71 7.13
N ILE A 165 4.02 0.61 7.30
CA ILE A 165 3.22 1.53 8.11
C ILE A 165 2.86 0.81 9.42
N GLY A 166 3.36 1.36 10.54
CA GLY A 166 3.16 0.78 11.87
C GLY A 166 1.76 1.01 12.45
N GLY A 167 1.00 1.96 11.92
CA GLY A 167 -0.34 2.33 12.36
C GLY A 167 -1.40 2.15 11.31
N ASN A 168 -2.42 3.03 11.33
CA ASN A 168 -3.56 3.02 10.41
C ASN A 168 -3.29 3.92 9.20
N VAL A 169 -3.99 3.65 8.09
CA VAL A 169 -4.02 4.51 6.91
C VAL A 169 -5.45 4.91 6.63
N GLN A 170 -5.69 6.21 6.53
CA GLN A 170 -6.96 6.76 6.05
C GLN A 170 -6.68 7.74 4.92
N ALA A 171 -7.29 7.50 3.76
CA ALA A 171 -7.15 8.32 2.57
C ALA A 171 -8.54 8.70 2.03
N GLY A 172 -8.67 9.91 1.52
CA GLY A 172 -9.88 10.36 0.82
C GLY A 172 -10.01 9.77 -0.58
N ASP A 173 -8.88 9.45 -1.21
CA ASP A 173 -8.77 8.78 -2.51
C ASP A 173 -8.17 7.36 -2.30
N GLY A 174 -7.37 6.86 -3.27
CA GLY A 174 -6.78 5.51 -3.22
C GLY A 174 -5.56 5.37 -2.30
N VAL A 175 -5.25 4.14 -1.93
CA VAL A 175 -4.07 3.78 -1.14
C VAL A 175 -3.21 2.78 -1.89
N ILE A 176 -1.92 3.08 -2.04
CA ILE A 176 -0.90 2.13 -2.48
C ILE A 176 0.17 2.07 -1.39
N CYS A 177 0.33 0.90 -0.77
CA CYS A 177 1.28 0.72 0.33
C CYS A 177 1.89 -0.69 0.34
N THR A 178 2.88 -0.90 1.19
CA THR A 178 3.47 -2.21 1.48
C THR A 178 2.70 -2.89 2.61
N ASN A 179 3.32 -3.03 3.79
CA ASN A 179 2.68 -3.66 4.93
C ASN A 179 2.09 -2.59 5.86
N VAL A 180 0.88 -2.85 6.35
CA VAL A 180 0.21 -1.99 7.32
C VAL A 180 -0.15 -2.81 8.55
N SER A 181 0.34 -2.37 9.73
CA SER A 181 0.04 -3.06 10.99
C SER A 181 -1.37 -2.75 11.52
N GLY A 182 -1.92 -1.63 11.13
CA GLY A 182 -3.27 -1.19 11.51
C GLY A 182 -4.32 -1.49 10.44
N GLU A 183 -5.32 -0.63 10.39
CA GLU A 183 -6.44 -0.64 9.44
C GLU A 183 -6.14 0.26 8.24
N VAL A 184 -6.68 -0.09 7.06
CA VAL A 184 -6.64 0.74 5.86
C VAL A 184 -8.04 1.14 5.46
N ARG A 185 -8.27 2.45 5.29
CA ARG A 185 -9.52 3.02 4.74
C ARG A 185 -9.18 3.93 3.57
N ALA A 186 -9.80 3.69 2.43
CA ALA A 186 -9.64 4.49 1.22
C ALA A 186 -11.01 4.88 0.65
N GLY A 187 -11.12 6.09 0.11
CA GLY A 187 -12.31 6.52 -0.63
C GLY A 187 -12.42 5.84 -1.99
N ASP A 188 -11.29 5.50 -2.60
CA ASP A 188 -11.16 4.74 -3.84
C ASP A 188 -10.57 3.34 -3.55
N GLY A 189 -9.70 2.83 -4.43
CA GLY A 189 -9.12 1.49 -4.30
C GLY A 189 -7.94 1.39 -3.33
N VAL A 190 -7.67 0.17 -2.87
CA VAL A 190 -6.52 -0.18 -2.02
C VAL A 190 -5.64 -1.19 -2.75
N THR A 191 -4.35 -0.88 -2.89
CA THR A 191 -3.31 -1.83 -3.34
C THR A 191 -2.26 -1.96 -2.24
N CYS A 192 -2.06 -3.16 -1.72
CA CYS A 192 -1.13 -3.40 -0.62
C CYS A 192 -0.44 -4.76 -0.71
N VAL A 193 0.61 -4.94 0.10
CA VAL A 193 1.23 -6.25 0.27
C VAL A 193 0.48 -7.02 1.36
N SER A 194 0.40 -6.50 2.60
CA SER A 194 -0.37 -7.13 3.68
C SER A 194 -0.91 -6.08 4.65
N VAL A 195 -2.06 -6.36 5.23
CA VAL A 195 -2.69 -5.53 6.27
C VAL A 195 -3.04 -6.42 7.47
N GLN A 196 -2.57 -6.07 8.68
CA GLN A 196 -2.92 -6.85 9.87
C GLN A 196 -4.33 -6.56 10.38
N GLY A 197 -4.84 -5.34 10.16
CA GLY A 197 -6.19 -4.92 10.51
C GLY A 197 -7.21 -5.14 9.40
N ASN A 198 -8.26 -4.31 9.42
CA ASN A 198 -9.30 -4.31 8.39
C ASN A 198 -8.86 -3.52 7.15
N VAL A 199 -9.47 -3.84 6.00
CA VAL A 199 -9.36 -3.05 4.78
C VAL A 199 -10.75 -2.63 4.34
N ILE A 200 -10.94 -1.32 4.09
CA ILE A 200 -12.19 -0.74 3.59
C ILE A 200 -11.83 0.15 2.39
N ALA A 201 -12.35 -0.18 1.23
CA ALA A 201 -12.16 0.57 -0.01
C ALA A 201 -13.51 0.98 -0.61
N GLY A 202 -13.58 2.17 -1.19
CA GLY A 202 -14.74 2.61 -1.97
C GLY A 202 -14.86 1.90 -3.31
N ASP A 203 -13.72 1.54 -3.91
CA ASP A 203 -13.59 0.74 -5.13
C ASP A 203 -13.02 -0.65 -4.80
N SER A 204 -12.03 -1.11 -5.53
CA SER A 204 -11.47 -2.47 -5.40
C SER A 204 -10.34 -2.56 -4.36
N VAL A 205 -10.14 -3.77 -3.83
CA VAL A 205 -9.01 -4.16 -2.98
C VAL A 205 -8.11 -5.14 -3.72
N SER A 206 -6.81 -4.83 -3.79
CA SER A 206 -5.77 -5.73 -4.31
C SER A 206 -4.68 -5.93 -3.25
N CYS A 207 -4.60 -7.13 -2.68
CA CYS A 207 -3.63 -7.50 -1.65
C CYS A 207 -2.82 -8.72 -2.12
N THR A 208 -1.49 -8.58 -2.26
CA THR A 208 -0.61 -9.68 -2.69
C THR A 208 -0.22 -10.63 -1.55
N GLY A 209 -0.52 -10.29 -0.31
CA GLY A 209 -0.35 -11.13 0.87
C GLY A 209 -1.68 -11.34 1.57
N SER A 210 -1.74 -11.13 2.88
CA SER A 210 -2.92 -11.42 3.70
C SER A 210 -3.54 -10.18 4.32
N ILE A 211 -4.85 -10.27 4.58
CA ILE A 211 -5.61 -9.30 5.38
C ILE A 211 -5.98 -10.00 6.69
N GLY A 212 -5.45 -9.49 7.82
CA GLY A 212 -5.69 -10.11 9.15
C GLY A 212 -7.09 -9.89 9.69
N GLY A 213 -7.74 -8.81 9.31
CA GLY A 213 -9.13 -8.45 9.70
C GLY A 213 -10.13 -8.71 8.59
N ASN A 214 -11.19 -7.87 8.57
CA ASN A 214 -12.22 -7.90 7.53
C ASN A 214 -11.76 -7.16 6.26
N ALA A 215 -12.26 -7.58 5.11
CA ALA A 215 -12.09 -6.90 3.84
C ALA A 215 -13.44 -6.43 3.30
N GLN A 216 -13.54 -5.14 2.93
CA GLN A 216 -14.73 -4.56 2.31
C GLN A 216 -14.32 -3.72 1.11
N ALA A 217 -14.96 -3.95 -0.04
CA ALA A 217 -14.77 -3.21 -1.27
C ALA A 217 -16.12 -2.84 -1.89
N GLY A 218 -16.18 -1.68 -2.54
CA GLY A 218 -17.34 -1.28 -3.34
C GLY A 218 -17.44 -2.08 -4.65
N ASP A 219 -16.29 -2.49 -5.20
CA ASP A 219 -16.16 -3.36 -6.37
C ASP A 219 -15.50 -4.70 -5.97
N ASP A 220 -14.38 -5.08 -6.59
CA ASP A 220 -13.77 -6.39 -6.44
C ASP A 220 -12.82 -6.48 -5.25
N ILE A 221 -12.68 -7.69 -4.71
CA ILE A 221 -11.62 -8.04 -3.75
C ILE A 221 -10.73 -9.12 -4.37
N ARG A 222 -9.44 -8.82 -4.51
CA ARG A 222 -8.40 -9.79 -4.82
C ARG A 222 -7.38 -9.85 -3.67
N CYS A 223 -7.26 -11.00 -3.02
CA CYS A 223 -6.29 -11.26 -1.95
C CYS A 223 -5.55 -12.57 -2.23
N GLU A 224 -4.24 -12.52 -2.50
CA GLU A 224 -3.47 -13.75 -2.80
C GLU A 224 -3.24 -14.63 -1.56
N GLY A 225 -3.30 -14.05 -0.35
CA GLY A 225 -3.22 -14.75 0.92
C GLY A 225 -4.60 -15.02 1.54
N MET A 226 -4.64 -15.09 2.86
CA MET A 226 -5.86 -15.30 3.64
C MET A 226 -6.54 -13.97 4.01
N ILE A 227 -7.85 -14.04 4.25
CA ILE A 227 -8.63 -12.98 4.91
C ILE A 227 -9.06 -13.52 6.28
N GLY A 228 -8.48 -12.97 7.37
CA GLY A 228 -8.70 -13.48 8.72
C GLY A 228 -10.13 -13.26 9.26
N GLY A 229 -10.84 -12.26 8.74
CA GLY A 229 -12.22 -11.93 9.07
C GLY A 229 -13.21 -12.24 7.95
N SER A 230 -14.26 -11.41 7.88
CA SER A 230 -15.29 -11.49 6.83
C SER A 230 -14.87 -10.71 5.58
N ALA A 231 -15.36 -11.12 4.42
CA ALA A 231 -15.14 -10.45 3.16
C ALA A 231 -16.46 -9.99 2.53
N SER A 232 -16.51 -8.72 2.05
CA SER A 232 -17.68 -8.15 1.37
C SER A 232 -17.24 -7.38 0.14
N ALA A 233 -17.57 -7.87 -1.05
CA ALA A 233 -17.29 -7.25 -2.34
C ALA A 233 -18.61 -6.85 -3.01
N GLY A 234 -18.63 -5.67 -3.65
CA GLY A 234 -19.74 -5.28 -4.52
C GLY A 234 -19.73 -6.02 -5.86
N GLY A 235 -18.54 -6.45 -6.33
CA GLY A 235 -18.26 -7.28 -7.49
C GLY A 235 -17.77 -8.65 -7.11
N ASP A 236 -16.67 -9.09 -7.74
CA ASP A 236 -16.07 -10.42 -7.57
C ASP A 236 -15.15 -10.51 -6.34
N LEU A 237 -15.01 -11.73 -5.82
CA LEU A 237 -14.08 -12.02 -4.74
C LEU A 237 -13.14 -13.16 -5.11
N ASP A 238 -11.82 -12.88 -5.20
CA ASP A 238 -10.75 -13.87 -5.40
C ASP A 238 -9.85 -13.91 -4.15
N CYS A 239 -9.81 -15.05 -3.46
CA CYS A 239 -9.00 -15.27 -2.28
C CYS A 239 -8.11 -16.52 -2.44
N GLY A 240 -6.78 -16.31 -2.37
CA GLY A 240 -5.81 -17.39 -2.51
C GLY A 240 -5.67 -18.30 -1.29
N GLY A 241 -6.17 -17.87 -0.13
CA GLY A 241 -6.12 -18.63 1.13
C GLY A 241 -7.51 -18.81 1.75
N ASP A 242 -7.52 -19.02 3.08
CA ASP A 242 -8.76 -19.18 3.85
C ASP A 242 -9.45 -17.83 4.10
N ILE A 243 -10.77 -17.86 4.27
CA ILE A 243 -11.57 -16.73 4.75
C ILE A 243 -12.17 -17.11 6.11
N GLY A 244 -11.75 -16.38 7.17
CA GLY A 244 -12.11 -16.71 8.56
C GLY A 244 -13.54 -16.36 8.96
N GLY A 245 -14.29 -15.64 8.12
CA GLY A 245 -15.64 -15.19 8.43
C GLY A 245 -16.64 -15.43 7.31
N ARG A 246 -17.70 -14.59 7.31
CA ARG A 246 -18.74 -14.60 6.28
C ARG A 246 -18.22 -13.98 4.98
N VAL A 247 -18.70 -14.49 3.86
CA VAL A 247 -18.46 -13.96 2.52
C VAL A 247 -19.77 -13.44 1.93
N GLN A 248 -19.71 -12.24 1.36
CA GLN A 248 -20.77 -11.63 0.56
C GLN A 248 -20.13 -11.01 -0.70
N ALA A 249 -20.61 -11.39 -1.89
CA ALA A 249 -20.16 -10.84 -3.16
C ALA A 249 -21.38 -10.53 -4.06
N GLY A 250 -21.27 -9.46 -4.85
CA GLY A 250 -22.25 -9.14 -5.88
C GLY A 250 -21.98 -9.89 -7.19
N GLY A 251 -20.81 -10.48 -7.35
CA GLY A 251 -20.37 -11.30 -8.49
C GLY A 251 -19.97 -12.70 -8.07
N ASP A 252 -18.91 -13.21 -8.68
CA ASP A 252 -18.38 -14.55 -8.47
C ASP A 252 -17.48 -14.61 -7.21
N VAL A 253 -17.39 -15.81 -6.63
CA VAL A 253 -16.49 -16.09 -5.51
C VAL A 253 -15.52 -17.21 -5.88
N GLU A 254 -14.23 -16.90 -5.97
CA GLU A 254 -13.15 -17.87 -6.06
C GLU A 254 -12.36 -17.88 -4.75
N CYS A 255 -12.39 -18.97 -4.00
CA CYS A 255 -11.61 -19.17 -2.76
C CYS A 255 -10.81 -20.46 -2.86
N ARG A 256 -9.47 -20.38 -2.87
CA ARG A 256 -8.63 -21.60 -2.94
C ARG A 256 -8.55 -22.35 -1.63
N GLY A 257 -8.79 -21.68 -0.52
CA GLY A 257 -8.87 -22.25 0.82
C GLY A 257 -10.29 -22.55 1.26
N SER A 258 -10.51 -22.53 2.57
CA SER A 258 -11.81 -22.77 3.22
C SER A 258 -12.49 -21.46 3.61
N ILE A 259 -13.81 -21.46 3.66
CA ILE A 259 -14.64 -20.35 4.15
C ILE A 259 -15.29 -20.80 5.46
N GLN A 260 -14.96 -20.16 6.58
CA GLN A 260 -15.43 -20.58 7.91
C GLN A 260 -16.91 -20.20 8.17
N GLY A 261 -17.40 -19.15 7.54
CA GLY A 261 -18.74 -18.63 7.76
C GLY A 261 -19.72 -18.96 6.63
N ASP A 262 -20.84 -18.23 6.63
CA ASP A 262 -21.81 -18.29 5.52
C ASP A 262 -21.25 -17.63 4.28
N LEU A 263 -21.66 -18.14 3.10
CA LEU A 263 -21.36 -17.56 1.81
C LEU A 263 -22.63 -17.16 1.09
N ARG A 264 -22.68 -15.93 0.60
CA ARG A 264 -23.72 -15.44 -0.29
C ARG A 264 -23.11 -14.68 -1.45
N CYS A 265 -23.48 -15.05 -2.69
CA CYS A 265 -23.11 -14.30 -3.89
C CYS A 265 -24.25 -14.31 -4.92
N ASP A 266 -24.14 -13.40 -5.89
CA ASP A 266 -25.06 -13.34 -7.01
C ASP A 266 -24.52 -14.07 -8.26
N GLY A 267 -23.24 -14.47 -8.27
CA GLY A 267 -22.56 -15.23 -9.32
C GLY A 267 -22.29 -16.68 -8.96
N ASP A 268 -21.21 -17.21 -9.54
CA ASP A 268 -20.73 -18.58 -9.36
C ASP A 268 -19.82 -18.70 -8.13
N VAL A 269 -19.72 -19.91 -7.59
CA VAL A 269 -18.85 -20.22 -6.45
C VAL A 269 -17.84 -21.32 -6.81
N SER A 270 -16.55 -21.02 -6.67
CA SER A 270 -15.47 -22.02 -6.71
C SER A 270 -14.73 -22.01 -5.37
N CYS A 271 -14.85 -23.07 -4.58
CA CYS A 271 -14.20 -23.22 -3.28
C CYS A 271 -13.29 -24.45 -3.24
N GLY A 272 -11.98 -24.22 -2.96
CA GLY A 272 -10.99 -25.28 -2.89
C GLY A 272 -11.02 -26.08 -1.59
N GLY A 273 -11.56 -25.52 -0.51
CA GLY A 273 -11.68 -26.12 0.82
C GLY A 273 -13.12 -26.31 1.28
N ASP A 274 -13.31 -26.36 2.60
CA ASP A 274 -14.61 -26.52 3.22
C ASP A 274 -15.36 -25.19 3.34
N ILE A 275 -16.70 -25.25 3.32
CA ILE A 275 -17.59 -24.13 3.66
C ILE A 275 -18.28 -24.45 4.99
N GLY A 276 -17.93 -23.70 6.05
CA GLY A 276 -18.38 -23.96 7.41
C GLY A 276 -19.81 -23.51 7.69
N GLY A 277 -20.36 -22.58 6.89
CA GLY A 277 -21.71 -22.05 7.02
C GLY A 277 -22.63 -22.47 5.90
N SER A 278 -23.75 -21.77 5.77
CA SER A 278 -24.71 -21.92 4.67
C SER A 278 -24.17 -21.25 3.40
N LEU A 279 -24.52 -21.85 2.25
CA LEU A 279 -24.17 -21.29 0.94
C LEU A 279 -25.47 -20.93 0.19
N THR A 280 -25.52 -19.71 -0.35
CA THR A 280 -26.58 -19.26 -1.25
C THR A 280 -25.96 -18.49 -2.41
N CYS A 281 -26.18 -18.95 -3.64
CA CYS A 281 -25.74 -18.27 -4.85
C CYS A 281 -26.81 -18.34 -5.96
N SER A 282 -26.68 -17.46 -6.95
CA SER A 282 -27.55 -17.49 -8.15
C SER A 282 -26.93 -18.27 -9.32
N GLY A 283 -25.63 -18.54 -9.27
CA GLY A 283 -24.89 -19.30 -10.27
C GLY A 283 -24.64 -20.74 -9.89
N ASP A 284 -23.57 -21.29 -10.45
CA ASP A 284 -23.11 -22.65 -10.23
C ASP A 284 -22.21 -22.74 -8.99
N VAL A 285 -22.13 -23.94 -8.39
CA VAL A 285 -21.27 -24.21 -7.23
C VAL A 285 -20.31 -25.34 -7.53
N GLU A 286 -19.00 -25.05 -7.45
CA GLU A 286 -17.93 -26.05 -7.39
C GLU A 286 -17.26 -26.00 -6.02
N CYS A 287 -17.45 -27.01 -5.18
CA CYS A 287 -16.82 -27.13 -3.88
C CYS A 287 -16.01 -28.43 -3.77
N ARG A 288 -14.68 -28.31 -3.58
CA ARG A 288 -13.79 -29.47 -3.42
C ARG A 288 -13.80 -30.06 -2.01
N GLY A 289 -14.19 -29.26 -1.03
CA GLY A 289 -14.37 -29.68 0.36
C GLY A 289 -15.81 -30.04 0.69
N SER A 290 -16.15 -30.00 1.96
CA SER A 290 -17.48 -30.26 2.50
C SER A 290 -18.22 -28.96 2.80
N ILE A 291 -19.55 -29.01 2.72
CA ILE A 291 -20.42 -27.92 3.13
C ILE A 291 -21.15 -28.31 4.41
N GLN A 292 -20.89 -27.56 5.50
CA GLN A 292 -21.34 -27.96 6.84
C GLN A 292 -22.76 -27.48 7.19
N SER A 293 -23.52 -26.94 6.23
CA SER A 293 -24.86 -26.43 6.43
C SER A 293 -25.71 -26.58 5.16
N ASP A 294 -26.80 -25.82 5.06
CA ASP A 294 -27.69 -25.81 3.91
C ASP A 294 -27.01 -25.16 2.69
N LEU A 295 -27.30 -25.70 1.49
CA LEU A 295 -26.85 -25.18 0.21
C LEU A 295 -28.05 -24.85 -0.68
N ARG A 296 -28.07 -23.65 -1.24
CA ARG A 296 -28.98 -23.23 -2.30
C ARG A 296 -28.23 -22.59 -3.43
N ALA A 297 -28.34 -23.14 -4.61
CA ALA A 297 -27.86 -22.60 -5.86
C ALA A 297 -29.00 -22.55 -6.88
N ASP A 298 -29.05 -21.52 -7.71
CA ASP A 298 -30.01 -21.50 -8.82
C ASP A 298 -29.45 -22.21 -10.06
N GLY A 299 -28.13 -22.49 -10.13
CA GLY A 299 -27.43 -23.27 -11.14
C GLY A 299 -27.15 -24.73 -10.74
N ASP A 300 -26.09 -25.28 -11.31
CA ASP A 300 -25.59 -26.62 -11.03
C ASP A 300 -24.75 -26.68 -9.76
N VAL A 301 -24.75 -27.80 -9.09
CA VAL A 301 -23.96 -28.01 -7.86
C VAL A 301 -23.05 -29.23 -8.03
N SER A 302 -21.74 -29.01 -7.89
CA SER A 302 -20.72 -30.06 -7.79
C SER A 302 -19.99 -29.96 -6.46
N CYS A 303 -20.13 -30.97 -5.59
CA CYS A 303 -19.50 -31.06 -4.29
C CYS A 303 -18.71 -32.35 -4.11
N ALA A 304 -17.40 -32.25 -3.91
CA ALA A 304 -16.56 -33.43 -3.71
C ALA A 304 -16.63 -33.99 -2.28
N GLY A 305 -16.96 -33.14 -1.30
CA GLY A 305 -17.12 -33.53 0.11
C GLY A 305 -18.55 -33.88 0.48
N ASN A 306 -18.81 -33.84 1.81
CA ASN A 306 -20.14 -34.07 2.35
C ASN A 306 -20.94 -32.76 2.46
N ILE A 307 -22.26 -32.90 2.37
CA ILE A 307 -23.18 -31.78 2.67
C ILE A 307 -24.03 -32.16 3.86
N THR A 308 -23.86 -31.43 5.00
CA THR A 308 -24.57 -31.79 6.21
C THR A 308 -26.02 -31.29 6.26
N GLY A 309 -26.31 -30.22 5.54
CA GLY A 309 -27.64 -29.63 5.47
C GLY A 309 -28.51 -30.13 4.32
N ASN A 310 -29.54 -29.37 4.02
CA ASN A 310 -30.37 -29.57 2.83
C ASN A 310 -29.71 -28.94 1.62
N VAL A 311 -29.95 -29.53 0.44
CA VAL A 311 -29.44 -29.01 -0.83
C VAL A 311 -30.58 -28.68 -1.76
N SER A 312 -30.50 -27.53 -2.40
CA SER A 312 -31.41 -27.14 -3.48
C SER A 312 -30.60 -26.60 -4.65
N ALA A 313 -30.55 -27.32 -5.75
CA ALA A 313 -29.97 -26.94 -7.02
C ALA A 313 -31.07 -26.60 -8.04
N GLY A 314 -30.90 -25.52 -8.78
CA GLY A 314 -31.80 -25.20 -9.90
C GLY A 314 -31.54 -26.06 -11.12
N GLY A 315 -30.27 -26.49 -11.33
CA GLY A 315 -29.79 -27.40 -12.33
C GLY A 315 -29.53 -28.83 -11.81
N ASP A 316 -28.39 -29.39 -12.17
CA ASP A 316 -27.95 -30.74 -11.75
C ASP A 316 -27.26 -30.67 -10.37
N LEU A 317 -27.35 -31.78 -9.62
CA LEU A 317 -26.68 -31.94 -8.34
C LEU A 317 -25.73 -33.14 -8.38
N GLU A 318 -24.44 -32.90 -8.31
CA GLU A 318 -23.42 -33.94 -8.17
C GLU A 318 -22.75 -33.81 -6.77
N CYS A 319 -22.81 -34.89 -5.98
CA CYS A 319 -22.15 -34.97 -4.70
C CYS A 319 -21.43 -36.29 -4.52
N THR A 320 -20.09 -36.29 -4.58
CA THR A 320 -19.34 -37.55 -4.43
C THR A 320 -19.27 -38.03 -2.97
N GLY A 321 -19.61 -37.14 -2.03
CA GLY A 321 -19.82 -37.48 -0.62
C GLY A 321 -21.25 -37.86 -0.30
N SER A 322 -21.62 -37.69 0.99
CA SER A 322 -23.00 -37.93 1.48
C SER A 322 -23.73 -36.63 1.78
N ILE A 323 -25.05 -36.66 1.53
CA ILE A 323 -25.96 -35.55 1.91
C ILE A 323 -26.79 -36.01 3.08
N SER A 324 -26.65 -35.33 4.24
CA SER A 324 -27.38 -35.69 5.45
C SER A 324 -28.82 -35.15 5.49
N GLY A 325 -29.06 -34.04 4.81
CA GLY A 325 -30.40 -33.45 4.66
C GLY A 325 -31.17 -33.96 3.47
N ASN A 326 -32.16 -33.17 3.06
CA ASN A 326 -32.94 -33.42 1.83
C ASN A 326 -32.18 -32.86 0.61
N ALA A 327 -32.32 -33.51 -0.53
CA ALA A 327 -31.73 -33.06 -1.79
C ALA A 327 -32.85 -32.77 -2.81
N SER A 328 -32.79 -31.59 -3.42
CA SER A 328 -33.71 -31.20 -4.50
C SER A 328 -32.93 -30.64 -5.67
N ALA A 329 -33.20 -31.11 -6.89
CA ALA A 329 -32.59 -30.62 -8.11
C ALA A 329 -33.62 -30.34 -9.20
N GLY A 330 -33.35 -29.33 -10.02
CA GLY A 330 -34.13 -29.03 -11.20
C GLY A 330 -33.79 -29.95 -12.39
N GLY A 331 -32.59 -30.55 -12.39
CA GLY A 331 -32.08 -31.56 -13.32
C GLY A 331 -31.93 -32.92 -12.66
N ASP A 332 -30.78 -33.54 -12.84
CA ASP A 332 -30.43 -34.86 -12.30
C ASP A 332 -29.80 -34.77 -10.91
N ILE A 333 -29.91 -35.82 -10.10
CA ILE A 333 -29.17 -35.98 -8.86
C ILE A 333 -28.21 -37.15 -8.96
N SER A 334 -26.94 -36.94 -8.73
CA SER A 334 -25.92 -37.96 -8.55
C SER A 334 -25.27 -37.79 -7.18
N ALA A 335 -25.45 -38.79 -6.31
CA ALA A 335 -24.88 -38.73 -4.94
C ALA A 335 -24.50 -40.11 -4.45
N ASN A 336 -23.44 -40.21 -3.62
CA ASN A 336 -23.07 -41.46 -2.96
C ASN A 336 -24.14 -41.94 -1.97
N GLN A 337 -24.65 -40.99 -1.13
CA GLN A 337 -25.71 -41.29 -0.17
C GLN A 337 -26.52 -40.03 0.15
N ILE A 338 -27.85 -40.20 0.24
CA ILE A 338 -28.76 -39.16 0.76
C ILE A 338 -29.53 -39.76 1.93
N GLN A 339 -29.40 -39.10 3.14
CA GLN A 339 -30.08 -39.60 4.34
C GLN A 339 -31.53 -39.11 4.39
N GLY A 340 -31.80 -37.94 3.85
CA GLY A 340 -33.13 -37.37 3.73
C GLY A 340 -33.88 -37.82 2.51
N SER A 341 -34.87 -37.03 2.09
CA SER A 341 -35.62 -37.28 0.86
C SER A 341 -34.86 -36.69 -0.35
N ALA A 342 -34.96 -37.36 -1.49
CA ALA A 342 -34.44 -36.86 -2.77
C ALA A 342 -35.59 -36.57 -3.72
N SER A 343 -35.52 -35.44 -4.43
CA SER A 343 -36.47 -35.01 -5.43
C SER A 343 -35.75 -34.36 -6.61
N ALA A 344 -35.89 -34.93 -7.80
CA ALA A 344 -35.32 -34.41 -9.04
C ALA A 344 -36.42 -34.31 -10.11
N LYS A 345 -36.24 -33.40 -11.08
CA LYS A 345 -37.05 -33.43 -12.30
C LYS A 345 -36.48 -34.43 -13.33
N GLY A 346 -35.20 -34.72 -13.24
CA GLY A 346 -34.48 -35.72 -14.01
C GLY A 346 -34.30 -37.02 -13.24
N ASP A 347 -33.22 -37.74 -13.52
CA ASP A 347 -32.88 -39.01 -12.93
C ASP A 347 -32.18 -38.89 -11.56
N ILE A 348 -32.36 -39.88 -10.69
CA ILE A 348 -31.67 -39.95 -9.40
C ILE A 348 -30.75 -41.16 -9.40
N HIS A 349 -29.45 -40.93 -9.33
CA HIS A 349 -28.40 -41.92 -9.27
C HIS A 349 -27.75 -41.95 -7.88
N MET A 350 -27.77 -43.10 -7.21
CA MET A 350 -27.03 -43.34 -5.97
C MET A 350 -26.05 -44.48 -6.18
N SER A 351 -24.77 -44.24 -5.83
CA SER A 351 -23.66 -45.17 -6.05
C SER A 351 -23.28 -45.94 -4.77
#